data_7a6af3f1ca222caa0648a4b73d415231
#
_entry.id   7a6af3f1ca222caa0648a4b73d415231
#
_cell.length_a   1.000
_cell.length_b   1.000
_cell.length_c   1.000
_cell.angle_alpha   90.00
_cell.angle_beta   90.00
_cell.angle_gamma   90.00
#
_symmetry.space_group_name_H-M   'P 1'
#
loop_
_entity.id
_entity.type
_entity.pdbx_description
1 polymer ?
#
loop_
_entity_poly.entity_id
_entity_poly.type
_entity_poly.pdbx_seq_one_letter_code
_entity_poly.pdbx_strand_id
1 'polypeptide(L)'
;MPEDAIRALLLEEEEGKIVANLTQVSEVDLPDGDVTVKIDYSTLNYKDGMILTGKGRLVRNYPHIPGVDFSGVVETSNSEYFKPGDRVVLNGWRVGENRWGGYTTKTRIKSDYLVHLPENISNKQAMGIGTAGYTAMLAIIALEEHGLMLGVEGEILVTGAGGG
;
A
#
# COMPACT_ATOMS: atom_id res chain seq x y z
N MET A 1 -6.80 25.92 -3.81
CA MET A 1 -5.72 25.30 -3.02
C MET A 1 -4.56 25.09 -3.97
N PRO A 2 -3.30 25.24 -3.56
CA PRO A 2 -2.18 24.97 -4.46
C PRO A 2 -2.30 23.54 -5.00
N GLU A 3 -2.09 23.36 -6.29
CA GLU A 3 -2.21 22.08 -7.00
C GLU A 3 -1.17 21.05 -6.53
N ASP A 4 -0.10 21.54 -5.87
CA ASP A 4 1.05 20.75 -5.41
C ASP A 4 1.00 20.36 -3.92
N ALA A 5 -0.08 20.68 -3.20
CA ALA A 5 -0.18 20.34 -1.78
C ALA A 5 -0.38 18.84 -1.58
N ILE A 6 0.49 18.22 -0.78
CA ILE A 6 0.39 16.80 -0.42
C ILE A 6 -0.74 16.66 0.59
N ARG A 7 -1.84 16.06 0.17
CA ARG A 7 -2.98 15.75 1.04
C ARG A 7 -2.81 14.36 1.61
N ALA A 8 -3.04 14.21 2.90
CA ALA A 8 -2.89 12.94 3.59
C ALA A 8 -3.95 12.75 4.66
N LEU A 9 -4.29 11.50 4.93
CA LEU A 9 -4.97 11.10 6.16
C LEU A 9 -3.90 10.89 7.23
N LEU A 10 -3.72 11.88 8.11
CA LEU A 10 -2.72 11.85 9.15
C LEU A 10 -3.34 11.34 10.46
N LEU A 11 -2.67 10.38 11.08
CA LEU A 11 -3.01 9.87 12.39
C LEU A 11 -2.12 10.50 13.45
N GLU A 12 -2.73 10.97 14.51
CA GLU A 12 -2.07 11.52 15.71
C GLU A 12 -2.56 10.78 16.95
N GLU A 13 -1.76 10.74 17.97
CA GLU A 13 -2.15 10.17 19.27
C GLU A 13 -2.39 11.32 20.26
N GLU A 14 -3.63 11.47 20.67
CA GLU A 14 -4.06 12.48 21.64
C GLU A 14 -4.67 11.78 22.85
N GLU A 15 -4.07 11.95 24.01
CA GLU A 15 -4.53 11.36 25.29
C GLU A 15 -4.80 9.84 25.19
N GLY A 16 -3.96 9.12 24.44
CA GLY A 16 -4.07 7.67 24.25
C GLY A 16 -5.15 7.23 23.23
N LYS A 17 -5.74 8.17 22.50
CA LYS A 17 -6.68 7.92 21.42
C LYS A 17 -6.08 8.28 20.08
N ILE A 18 -6.44 7.51 19.06
CA ILE A 18 -6.02 7.82 17.70
C ILE A 18 -7.03 8.77 17.06
N VAL A 19 -6.53 9.90 16.61
CA VAL A 19 -7.28 10.92 15.87
C VAL A 19 -6.81 10.92 14.43
N ALA A 20 -7.75 10.85 13.49
CA ALA A 20 -7.49 10.82 12.06
C ALA A 20 -7.98 12.11 11.40
N ASN A 21 -7.07 12.87 10.82
CA ASN A 21 -7.35 14.15 10.19
C ASN A 21 -6.93 14.16 8.71
N LEU A 22 -7.81 14.63 7.83
CA LEU A 22 -7.41 15.01 6.48
C LEU A 22 -6.68 16.34 6.55
N THR A 23 -5.39 16.31 6.24
CA THR A 23 -4.52 17.49 6.34
C THR A 23 -3.57 17.60 5.16
N GLN A 24 -2.79 18.66 5.14
CA GLN A 24 -1.67 18.84 4.23
C GLN A 24 -0.37 18.54 4.96
N VAL A 25 0.50 17.77 4.33
CA VAL A 25 1.86 17.54 4.79
C VAL A 25 2.85 18.20 3.83
N SER A 26 4.01 18.55 4.35
CA SER A 26 5.08 19.15 3.55
C SER A 26 5.94 18.07 2.90
N GLU A 27 6.57 18.40 1.78
CA GLU A 27 7.49 17.47 1.10
C GLU A 27 8.73 17.15 1.96
N VAL A 28 9.10 18.05 2.87
CA VAL A 28 10.21 17.82 3.83
C VAL A 28 9.85 16.80 4.92
N ASP A 29 8.56 16.57 5.16
CA ASP A 29 8.07 15.61 6.15
C ASP A 29 7.98 14.17 5.58
N LEU A 30 8.10 14.03 4.24
CA LEU A 30 8.07 12.71 3.62
C LEU A 30 9.21 11.83 4.13
N PRO A 31 8.97 10.51 4.32
CA PRO A 31 9.98 9.57 4.79
C PRO A 31 11.22 9.53 3.91
N ASP A 32 12.30 8.99 4.44
CA ASP A 32 13.50 8.69 3.65
C ASP A 32 13.20 7.64 2.57
N GLY A 33 13.69 7.90 1.36
CA GLY A 33 13.55 7.04 0.20
C GLY A 33 14.28 7.63 -1.01
N ASP A 34 14.42 6.84 -2.03
CA ASP A 34 15.11 7.19 -3.28
C ASP A 34 14.15 7.39 -4.46
N VAL A 35 12.84 7.09 -4.26
CA VAL A 35 11.79 7.30 -5.27
C VAL A 35 10.64 8.07 -4.67
N THR A 36 10.22 9.15 -5.31
CA THR A 36 8.99 9.88 -4.98
C THR A 36 7.89 9.46 -5.95
N VAL A 37 6.75 9.05 -5.40
CA VAL A 37 5.61 8.54 -6.16
C VAL A 37 4.40 9.45 -5.92
N LYS A 38 3.79 9.91 -7.02
CA LYS A 38 2.44 10.47 -7.01
C LYS A 38 1.46 9.32 -6.98
N ILE A 39 0.69 9.21 -5.90
CA ILE A 39 -0.25 8.12 -5.69
C ILE A 39 -1.57 8.43 -6.41
N ASP A 40 -2.01 7.49 -7.25
CA ASP A 40 -3.30 7.58 -7.93
C ASP A 40 -4.39 6.83 -7.18
N TYR A 41 -4.06 5.64 -6.65
CA TYR A 41 -5.01 4.76 -5.95
C TYR A 41 -4.33 4.04 -4.79
N SER A 42 -5.12 3.78 -3.76
CA SER A 42 -4.84 2.87 -2.64
C SER A 42 -6.09 2.05 -2.37
N THR A 43 -6.00 1.01 -1.52
CA THR A 43 -7.14 0.17 -1.17
C THR A 43 -7.48 0.25 0.31
N LEU A 44 -8.60 -0.33 0.69
CA LEU A 44 -9.04 -0.44 2.07
C LEU A 44 -8.90 -1.90 2.51
N ASN A 45 -8.05 -2.15 3.50
CA ASN A 45 -7.81 -3.47 4.05
C ASN A 45 -8.25 -3.51 5.52
N TYR A 46 -8.56 -4.70 6.04
CA TYR A 46 -8.90 -4.89 7.46
C TYR A 46 -7.83 -4.29 8.39
N LYS A 47 -6.56 -4.42 8.01
CA LYS A 47 -5.43 -3.86 8.73
C LYS A 47 -5.48 -2.34 8.83
N ASP A 48 -5.87 -1.67 7.76
CA ASP A 48 -6.04 -0.20 7.78
C ASP A 48 -7.12 0.22 8.78
N GLY A 49 -8.22 -0.53 8.85
CA GLY A 49 -9.26 -0.32 9.86
C GLY A 49 -8.76 -0.51 11.29
N MET A 50 -7.89 -1.50 11.53
CA MET A 50 -7.24 -1.68 12.84
C MET A 50 -6.33 -0.50 13.19
N ILE A 51 -5.57 -0.01 12.22
CA ILE A 51 -4.65 1.13 12.38
C ILE A 51 -5.45 2.39 12.70
N LEU A 52 -6.47 2.70 11.92
CA LEU A 52 -7.35 3.86 12.11
C LEU A 52 -8.06 3.89 13.48
N THR A 53 -8.33 2.71 14.02
CA THR A 53 -9.02 2.58 15.32
C THR A 53 -8.07 2.35 16.49
N GLY A 54 -6.75 2.32 16.25
CA GLY A 54 -5.73 2.02 17.27
C GLY A 54 -5.74 0.58 17.78
N LYS A 55 -6.52 -0.31 17.14
CA LYS A 55 -6.59 -1.72 17.54
C LYS A 55 -5.31 -2.46 17.16
N GLY A 56 -4.80 -3.27 18.11
CA GLY A 56 -3.63 -4.13 17.86
C GLY A 56 -2.28 -3.42 17.96
N ARG A 57 -2.23 -2.11 18.22
CA ARG A 57 -0.99 -1.31 18.35
C ARG A 57 0.01 -1.55 17.23
N LEU A 58 -0.49 -1.59 15.99
CA LEU A 58 0.32 -1.82 14.80
C LEU A 58 1.25 -0.64 14.51
N VAL A 59 0.76 0.58 14.73
CA VAL A 59 1.56 1.81 14.64
C VAL A 59 2.16 2.11 16.02
N ARG A 60 3.43 2.50 16.02
CA ARG A 60 4.16 2.82 17.25
C ARG A 60 4.62 4.27 17.33
N ASN A 61 4.75 4.91 16.19
CA ASN A 61 5.24 6.28 16.09
C ASN A 61 4.20 7.15 15.38
N TYR A 62 3.86 8.27 15.98
CA TYR A 62 2.97 9.28 15.42
C TYR A 62 3.73 10.60 15.25
N PRO A 63 3.37 11.46 14.28
CA PRO A 63 2.25 11.30 13.36
C PRO A 63 2.50 10.20 12.31
N HIS A 64 1.41 9.57 11.79
CA HIS A 64 1.49 8.45 10.89
C HIS A 64 0.46 8.54 9.75
N ILE A 65 0.82 8.07 8.55
CA ILE A 65 -0.10 7.95 7.42
C ILE A 65 -0.35 6.46 7.17
N PRO A 66 -1.60 5.97 7.27
CA PRO A 66 -1.95 4.58 6.98
C PRO A 66 -2.03 4.29 5.48
N GLY A 67 -2.48 3.09 5.12
CA GLY A 67 -2.60 2.60 3.75
C GLY A 67 -1.50 1.61 3.42
N VAL A 68 -1.84 0.31 3.45
CA VAL A 68 -0.85 -0.78 3.34
C VAL A 68 -0.40 -1.07 1.91
N ASP A 69 -1.02 -0.44 0.93
CA ASP A 69 -0.71 -0.57 -0.49
C ASP A 69 -1.03 0.71 -1.25
N PHE A 70 -0.47 0.85 -2.41
CA PHE A 70 -0.80 1.90 -3.37
C PHE A 70 -0.32 1.57 -4.78
N SER A 71 -0.87 2.28 -5.76
CA SER A 71 -0.33 2.39 -7.11
C SER A 71 -0.26 3.86 -7.53
N GLY A 72 0.70 4.18 -8.36
CA GLY A 72 0.91 5.55 -8.79
C GLY A 72 1.96 5.67 -9.88
N VAL A 73 2.43 6.88 -10.06
CA VAL A 73 3.45 7.24 -11.05
C VAL A 73 4.66 7.85 -10.35
N VAL A 74 5.84 7.41 -10.74
CA VAL A 74 7.10 7.97 -10.25
C VAL A 74 7.20 9.43 -10.71
N GLU A 75 7.40 10.33 -9.77
CA GLU A 75 7.59 11.76 -10.00
C GLU A 75 9.07 12.11 -10.08
N THR A 76 9.86 11.62 -9.12
CA THR A 76 11.33 11.75 -9.11
C THR A 76 11.97 10.44 -8.63
N SER A 77 13.19 10.18 -9.09
CA SER A 77 13.95 8.98 -8.70
C SER A 77 15.44 9.25 -8.67
N ASN A 78 16.10 8.73 -7.62
CA ASN A 78 17.54 8.57 -7.53
C ASN A 78 17.96 7.09 -7.68
N SER A 79 17.01 6.19 -7.94
CA SER A 79 17.24 4.77 -8.19
C SER A 79 17.60 4.52 -9.65
N GLU A 80 18.45 3.55 -9.91
CA GLU A 80 18.74 3.07 -11.26
C GLU A 80 17.62 2.20 -11.87
N TYR A 81 16.68 1.72 -11.03
CA TYR A 81 15.59 0.82 -11.44
C TYR A 81 14.32 1.57 -11.88
N PHE A 82 14.16 2.82 -11.48
CA PHE A 82 12.93 3.60 -11.74
C PHE A 82 13.27 4.98 -12.26
N LYS A 83 12.43 5.50 -13.13
CA LYS A 83 12.53 6.85 -13.70
C LYS A 83 11.19 7.58 -13.66
N PRO A 84 11.19 8.92 -13.70
CA PRO A 84 9.96 9.70 -13.81
C PRO A 84 9.06 9.20 -14.94
N GLY A 85 7.76 9.03 -14.64
CA GLY A 85 6.75 8.50 -15.54
C GLY A 85 6.51 7.00 -15.44
N ASP A 86 7.36 6.24 -14.77
CA ASP A 86 7.12 4.81 -14.55
C ASP A 86 5.90 4.61 -13.66
N ARG A 87 5.03 3.68 -14.06
CA ARG A 87 3.90 3.25 -13.23
C ARG A 87 4.33 2.14 -12.29
N VAL A 88 3.97 2.30 -11.02
CA VAL A 88 4.43 1.42 -9.94
C VAL A 88 3.29 0.98 -9.04
N VAL A 89 3.48 -0.17 -8.42
CA VAL A 89 2.62 -0.71 -7.36
C VAL A 89 3.48 -1.11 -6.17
N LEU A 90 2.93 -0.93 -4.98
CA LEU A 90 3.53 -1.39 -3.72
C LEU A 90 2.49 -2.16 -2.92
N ASN A 91 2.88 -3.38 -2.48
CA ASN A 91 2.14 -4.17 -1.51
C ASN A 91 3.11 -4.67 -0.43
N GLY A 92 2.70 -4.62 0.82
CA GLY A 92 3.49 -5.18 1.91
C GLY A 92 4.57 -4.25 2.47
N TRP A 93 5.74 -4.80 2.80
CA TRP A 93 6.90 -4.09 3.35
C TRP A 93 6.61 -3.32 4.65
N ARG A 94 5.48 -3.61 5.31
CA ARG A 94 4.97 -2.91 6.50
C ARG A 94 4.73 -1.40 6.26
N VAL A 95 4.47 -1.04 5.03
CA VAL A 95 4.01 0.29 4.65
C VAL A 95 2.60 0.47 5.22
N GLY A 96 2.29 1.66 5.73
CA GLY A 96 1.06 1.93 6.47
C GLY A 96 1.07 1.45 7.93
N GLU A 97 2.08 0.66 8.36
CA GLU A 97 2.21 0.16 9.75
C GLU A 97 3.35 0.88 10.51
N ASN A 98 4.58 0.71 10.07
CA ASN A 98 5.77 1.33 10.68
C ASN A 98 6.50 2.31 9.74
N ARG A 99 5.94 2.52 8.57
CA ARG A 99 6.29 3.53 7.56
C ARG A 99 5.03 4.19 7.06
N TRP A 100 5.11 5.44 6.68
CA TRP A 100 3.99 6.14 6.07
C TRP A 100 3.47 5.38 4.86
N GLY A 101 2.15 5.27 4.75
CA GLY A 101 1.44 4.45 3.79
C GLY A 101 0.84 5.21 2.62
N GLY A 102 -0.12 4.57 1.97
CA GLY A 102 -0.72 5.01 0.70
C GLY A 102 -1.88 6.00 0.83
N TYR A 103 -2.34 6.36 2.04
CA TYR A 103 -3.45 7.32 2.20
C TYR A 103 -2.98 8.76 2.13
N THR A 104 -2.25 9.05 1.07
CA THR A 104 -1.72 10.36 0.72
C THR A 104 -1.66 10.53 -0.80
N THR A 105 -1.58 11.75 -1.28
CA THR A 105 -1.43 12.01 -2.71
C THR A 105 0.01 11.86 -3.21
N LYS A 106 1.00 11.87 -2.31
CA LYS A 106 2.42 11.69 -2.65
C LYS A 106 3.14 11.02 -1.50
N THR A 107 4.08 10.14 -1.81
CA THR A 107 4.98 9.51 -0.83
C THR A 107 6.40 9.44 -1.36
N ARG A 108 7.38 9.33 -0.45
CA ARG A 108 8.75 8.96 -0.78
C ARG A 108 9.05 7.59 -0.18
N ILE A 109 9.63 6.71 -0.97
CA ILE A 109 9.80 5.29 -0.61
C ILE A 109 11.09 4.72 -1.18
N LYS A 110 11.57 3.63 -0.63
CA LYS A 110 12.70 2.88 -1.18
C LYS A 110 12.29 2.13 -2.44
N SER A 111 13.11 2.22 -3.47
CA SER A 111 12.91 1.51 -4.74
C SER A 111 12.74 0.00 -4.57
N ASP A 112 13.43 -0.62 -3.61
CA ASP A 112 13.30 -2.05 -3.30
C ASP A 112 11.89 -2.51 -2.96
N TYR A 113 11.00 -1.58 -2.61
CA TYR A 113 9.61 -1.89 -2.23
C TYR A 113 8.64 -1.76 -3.40
N LEU A 114 9.10 -1.20 -4.50
CA LEU A 114 8.28 -0.93 -5.68
C LEU A 114 8.40 -2.04 -6.72
N VAL A 115 7.32 -2.23 -7.45
CA VAL A 115 7.27 -3.11 -8.62
C VAL A 115 6.72 -2.31 -9.80
N HIS A 116 7.35 -2.46 -10.97
CA HIS A 116 6.80 -1.90 -12.21
C HIS A 116 5.42 -2.49 -12.49
N LEU A 117 4.46 -1.63 -12.75
CA LEU A 117 3.13 -2.07 -13.15
C LEU A 117 3.14 -2.44 -14.64
N PRO A 118 2.70 -3.65 -15.01
CA PRO A 118 2.59 -4.07 -16.41
C PRO A 118 1.72 -3.11 -17.23
N GLU A 119 2.05 -2.93 -18.51
CA GLU A 119 1.37 -1.96 -19.38
C GLU A 119 -0.13 -2.24 -19.55
N ASN A 120 -0.52 -3.51 -19.51
CA ASN A 120 -1.91 -3.96 -19.67
C ASN A 120 -2.76 -3.84 -18.39
N ILE A 121 -2.19 -3.41 -17.27
CA ILE A 121 -2.90 -3.19 -16.00
C ILE A 121 -2.85 -1.70 -15.68
N SER A 122 -4.00 -1.07 -15.48
CA SER A 122 -4.07 0.32 -15.01
C SER A 122 -3.83 0.42 -13.50
N ASN A 123 -3.43 1.60 -12.99
CA ASN A 123 -3.27 1.85 -11.56
C ASN A 123 -4.54 1.50 -10.78
N LYS A 124 -5.71 1.80 -11.32
CA LYS A 124 -7.00 1.42 -10.73
C LYS A 124 -7.20 -0.10 -10.64
N GLN A 125 -6.87 -0.82 -11.70
CA GLN A 125 -6.97 -2.30 -11.71
C GLN A 125 -5.97 -2.94 -10.76
N ALA A 126 -4.74 -2.41 -10.68
CA ALA A 126 -3.74 -2.86 -9.71
C ALA A 126 -4.26 -2.77 -8.28
N MET A 127 -4.94 -1.68 -7.93
CA MET A 127 -5.56 -1.55 -6.62
C MET A 127 -6.88 -2.31 -6.49
N GLY A 128 -7.57 -2.64 -7.58
CA GLY A 128 -8.66 -3.62 -7.57
C GLY A 128 -8.19 -5.04 -7.19
N ILE A 129 -6.95 -5.41 -7.54
CA ILE A 129 -6.27 -6.61 -7.06
C ILE A 129 -5.82 -6.40 -5.60
N GLY A 130 -5.09 -5.33 -5.35
CA GLY A 130 -4.63 -4.89 -4.03
C GLY A 130 -3.87 -5.95 -3.25
N THR A 131 -3.74 -5.71 -1.96
CA THR A 131 -3.07 -6.63 -1.03
C THR A 131 -3.85 -7.94 -0.86
N ALA A 132 -5.17 -7.92 -0.96
CA ALA A 132 -6.00 -9.12 -0.86
C ALA A 132 -5.77 -10.08 -2.05
N GLY A 133 -5.81 -9.57 -3.29
CA GLY A 133 -5.56 -10.39 -4.48
C GLY A 133 -4.11 -10.86 -4.56
N TYR A 134 -3.15 -10.03 -4.18
CA TYR A 134 -1.74 -10.43 -4.04
C TYR A 134 -1.59 -11.61 -3.08
N THR A 135 -2.21 -11.54 -1.90
CA THR A 135 -2.17 -12.60 -0.88
C THR A 135 -2.83 -13.88 -1.39
N ALA A 136 -3.98 -13.77 -2.06
CA ALA A 136 -4.66 -14.91 -2.67
C ALA A 136 -3.78 -15.60 -3.72
N MET A 137 -3.10 -14.83 -4.58
CA MET A 137 -2.22 -15.39 -5.61
C MET A 137 -1.01 -16.09 -4.99
N LEU A 138 -0.42 -15.57 -3.92
CA LEU A 138 0.65 -16.27 -3.20
C LEU A 138 0.19 -17.63 -2.67
N ALA A 139 -1.04 -17.72 -2.16
CA ALA A 139 -1.62 -18.99 -1.71
C ALA A 139 -1.81 -19.97 -2.89
N ILE A 140 -2.29 -19.49 -4.03
CA ILE A 140 -2.44 -20.32 -5.24
C ILE A 140 -1.08 -20.86 -5.71
N ILE A 141 -0.07 -19.99 -5.83
CA ILE A 141 1.29 -20.40 -6.24
C ILE A 141 1.85 -21.47 -5.29
N ALA A 142 1.70 -21.28 -3.98
CA ALA A 142 2.15 -22.26 -3.01
C ALA A 142 1.42 -23.62 -3.14
N LEU A 143 0.12 -23.60 -3.45
CA LEU A 143 -0.64 -24.82 -3.70
C LEU A 143 -0.21 -25.50 -4.99
N GLU A 144 0.06 -24.75 -6.06
CA GLU A 144 0.59 -25.28 -7.34
C GLU A 144 1.95 -25.95 -7.13
N GLU A 145 2.85 -25.35 -6.36
CA GLU A 145 4.14 -25.96 -5.98
C GLU A 145 3.97 -27.28 -5.20
N HIS A 146 2.83 -27.47 -4.53
CA HIS A 146 2.49 -28.71 -3.80
C HIS A 146 1.56 -29.65 -4.59
N GLY A 147 1.42 -29.44 -5.89
CA GLY A 147 0.75 -30.36 -6.79
C GLY A 147 -0.70 -30.02 -7.15
N LEU A 148 -1.20 -28.86 -6.75
CA LEU A 148 -2.48 -28.36 -7.24
C LEU A 148 -2.28 -27.91 -8.71
N MET A 149 -2.77 -28.71 -9.67
CA MET A 149 -2.72 -28.42 -11.09
C MET A 149 -4.11 -28.41 -11.70
N LEU A 150 -4.25 -27.70 -12.83
CA LEU A 150 -5.48 -27.79 -13.64
C LEU A 150 -5.75 -29.26 -14.01
N GLY A 151 -6.96 -29.75 -13.69
CA GLY A 151 -7.39 -31.12 -13.98
C GLY A 151 -7.09 -32.14 -12.88
N VAL A 152 -6.50 -31.73 -11.74
CA VAL A 152 -6.43 -32.59 -10.54
C VAL A 152 -7.83 -32.79 -10.01
N GLU A 153 -8.23 -34.07 -9.83
CA GLU A 153 -9.51 -34.40 -9.19
C GLU A 153 -9.45 -34.11 -7.68
N GLY A 154 -10.50 -33.51 -7.15
CA GLY A 154 -10.65 -33.20 -5.73
C GLY A 154 -11.34 -31.87 -5.48
N GLU A 155 -11.76 -31.69 -4.25
CA GLU A 155 -12.40 -30.45 -3.78
C GLU A 155 -11.38 -29.56 -3.09
N ILE A 156 -11.49 -28.23 -3.30
CA ILE A 156 -10.68 -27.24 -2.60
C ILE A 156 -11.57 -26.57 -1.55
N LEU A 157 -11.19 -26.71 -0.29
CA LEU A 157 -11.84 -26.02 0.81
C LEU A 157 -11.26 -24.60 0.97
N VAL A 158 -12.11 -23.60 0.80
CA VAL A 158 -11.79 -22.19 1.09
C VAL A 158 -12.53 -21.78 2.35
N THR A 159 -11.79 -21.41 3.39
CA THR A 159 -12.36 -20.91 4.65
C THR A 159 -12.28 -19.40 4.70
N GLY A 160 -13.16 -18.75 5.51
CA GLY A 160 -13.12 -17.31 5.71
C GLY A 160 -13.58 -16.50 4.50
N ALA A 161 -14.52 -17.03 3.69
CA ALA A 161 -15.01 -16.38 2.47
C ALA A 161 -15.65 -14.99 2.68
N GLY A 162 -15.96 -14.59 3.92
CA GLY A 162 -16.41 -13.24 4.28
C GLY A 162 -15.26 -12.30 4.68
N GLY A 163 -14.01 -12.73 4.57
CA GLY A 163 -12.84 -11.90 4.79
C GLY A 163 -12.56 -10.93 3.64
N GLY A 164 -11.77 -9.90 3.91
CA GLY A 164 -11.36 -8.91 2.91
C GLY A 164 -10.26 -9.42 1.99
#